data_ebe144fcf2edeee97546c14a3dd95b1d
#
_entry.id   ebe144fcf2edeee97546c14a3dd95b1d
#
_cell.length_a   1.000
_cell.length_b   1.000
_cell.length_c   1.000
_cell.angle_alpha   90.00
_cell.angle_beta   90.00
_cell.angle_gamma   90.00
#
_symmetry.space_group_name_H-M   'P 1'
#
loop_
_entity.id
_entity.type
_entity.pdbx_description
1 polymer ?
#
loop_
_entity_poly.entity_id
_entity_poly.type
_entity_poly.pdbx_seq_one_letter_code
_entity_poly.pdbx_strand_id
1 'polypeptide(L)'
;MIIATGARWRELNIPGEKEFKGKGVAYCPHCDGPLFKGKHVAVIGGGNSGVEAAIDLANIVGHVTLFEFASELKADDILQKRLYSLSNVDVILNAQTTEVIGAEKVSGMTYLDRKSNEKKTIELEGIFIQIGLLPNTDFVKNTLELTKFGEIVIDNHGQSSVPGLFAAGDVTTVPYKQIIIAMGEGAKASLGAFDYLIRQ
;
A
#
# COMPACT_ATOMS: atom_id res chain seq x y z
N MET A 1 23.91 -15.73 -2.88
CA MET A 1 22.87 -15.20 -3.82
C MET A 1 22.08 -14.12 -3.11
N ILE A 2 21.64 -13.05 -3.83
CA ILE A 2 20.84 -11.97 -3.25
C ILE A 2 19.47 -11.94 -3.96
N ILE A 3 18.37 -11.89 -3.20
CA ILE A 3 17.00 -11.81 -3.69
C ILE A 3 16.52 -10.36 -3.49
N ALA A 4 16.19 -9.68 -4.58
CA ALA A 4 15.71 -8.28 -4.59
C ALA A 4 14.53 -8.12 -5.54
N THR A 5 13.56 -9.03 -5.44
CA THR A 5 12.41 -9.14 -6.36
C THR A 5 11.28 -8.17 -6.05
N GLY A 6 11.39 -7.42 -4.94
CA GLY A 6 10.44 -6.39 -4.54
C GLY A 6 9.05 -6.92 -4.18
N ALA A 7 8.08 -6.02 -4.21
CA ALA A 7 6.68 -6.31 -3.97
C ALA A 7 5.81 -5.59 -5.00
N ARG A 8 4.58 -6.05 -5.18
CA ARG A 8 3.56 -5.40 -6.01
C ARG A 8 2.39 -4.96 -5.15
N TRP A 9 1.78 -3.86 -5.51
CA TRP A 9 0.54 -3.42 -4.90
C TRP A 9 -0.59 -4.40 -5.21
N ARG A 10 -1.42 -4.66 -4.22
CA ARG A 10 -2.68 -5.37 -4.45
C ARG A 10 -3.62 -4.45 -5.18
N GLU A 11 -4.16 -4.92 -6.31
CA GLU A 11 -5.11 -4.20 -7.15
C GLU A 11 -6.55 -4.60 -6.76
N LEU A 12 -7.51 -3.69 -6.99
CA LEU A 12 -8.94 -3.96 -6.85
C LEU A 12 -9.46 -4.84 -8.00
N ASN A 13 -8.79 -4.78 -9.15
CA ASN A 13 -9.15 -5.46 -10.40
C ASN A 13 -10.57 -5.06 -10.90
N ILE A 14 -10.85 -3.76 -10.86
CA ILE A 14 -12.11 -3.17 -11.30
C ILE A 14 -11.93 -2.36 -12.60
N PRO A 15 -13.01 -2.12 -13.38
CA PRO A 15 -12.98 -1.23 -14.52
C PRO A 15 -12.39 0.14 -14.17
N GLY A 16 -11.57 0.69 -15.07
CA GLY A 16 -10.93 1.99 -14.94
C GLY A 16 -9.65 2.00 -14.08
N GLU A 17 -9.42 1.04 -13.17
CA GLU A 17 -8.24 1.05 -12.29
C GLU A 17 -6.93 1.10 -13.08
N LYS A 18 -6.75 0.22 -14.07
CA LYS A 18 -5.53 0.15 -14.89
C LYS A 18 -5.42 1.31 -15.86
N GLU A 19 -6.52 1.75 -16.42
CA GLU A 19 -6.59 2.85 -17.38
C GLU A 19 -6.15 4.17 -16.77
N PHE A 20 -6.59 4.43 -15.52
CA PHE A 20 -6.29 5.67 -14.80
C PHE A 20 -5.09 5.58 -13.85
N LYS A 21 -4.32 4.48 -13.87
CA LYS A 21 -3.08 4.37 -13.12
C LYS A 21 -2.08 5.45 -13.56
N GLY A 22 -1.65 6.30 -12.60
CA GLY A 22 -0.85 7.50 -12.87
C GLY A 22 -1.64 8.68 -13.46
N LYS A 23 -2.96 8.52 -13.66
CA LYS A 23 -3.87 9.58 -14.12
C LYS A 23 -5.00 9.85 -13.10
N GLY A 24 -4.69 9.68 -11.83
CA GLY A 24 -5.61 9.84 -10.71
C GLY A 24 -5.73 8.61 -9.82
N VAL A 25 -5.43 7.39 -10.30
CA VAL A 25 -5.25 6.21 -9.46
C VAL A 25 -3.79 6.10 -9.04
N ALA A 26 -3.56 6.02 -7.73
CA ALA A 26 -2.25 5.97 -7.08
C ALA A 26 -2.20 4.90 -5.98
N TYR A 27 -0.99 4.48 -5.61
CA TYR A 27 -0.77 3.47 -4.58
C TYR A 27 0.19 3.95 -3.48
N CYS A 28 0.89 5.07 -3.68
CA CYS A 28 1.84 5.62 -2.71
C CYS A 28 1.39 7.02 -2.27
N PRO A 29 0.79 7.19 -1.08
CA PRO A 29 0.37 8.50 -0.58
C PRO A 29 1.53 9.50 -0.46
N HIS A 30 2.67 9.06 0.07
CA HIS A 30 3.85 9.90 0.22
C HIS A 30 4.46 10.34 -1.12
N CYS A 31 4.36 9.49 -2.16
CA CYS A 31 4.92 9.79 -3.49
C CYS A 31 4.02 10.75 -4.28
N ASP A 32 2.72 10.44 -4.30
CA ASP A 32 1.77 11.07 -5.22
C ASP A 32 0.87 12.11 -4.54
N GLY A 33 0.73 12.06 -3.20
CA GLY A 33 -0.14 12.96 -2.43
C GLY A 33 0.03 14.44 -2.78
N PRO A 34 1.26 14.99 -2.90
CA PRO A 34 1.46 16.38 -3.27
C PRO A 34 0.82 16.82 -4.59
N LEU A 35 0.60 15.89 -5.55
CA LEU A 35 -0.05 16.15 -6.83
C LEU A 35 -1.56 16.42 -6.70
N PHE A 36 -2.13 16.08 -5.54
CA PHE A 36 -3.56 16.21 -5.22
C PHE A 36 -3.85 17.35 -4.23
N LYS A 37 -2.93 18.30 -4.08
CA LYS A 37 -3.12 19.45 -3.18
C LYS A 37 -4.44 20.17 -3.46
N GLY A 38 -5.25 20.33 -2.41
CA GLY A 38 -6.54 21.03 -2.46
C GLY A 38 -7.68 20.26 -3.12
N LYS A 39 -7.44 19.03 -3.61
CA LYS A 39 -8.43 18.20 -4.30
C LYS A 39 -9.22 17.32 -3.33
N HIS A 40 -10.33 16.74 -3.82
CA HIS A 40 -11.01 15.65 -3.14
C HIS A 40 -10.45 14.30 -3.61
N VAL A 41 -10.04 13.45 -2.67
CA VAL A 41 -9.50 12.13 -2.97
C VAL A 41 -10.20 11.03 -2.17
N ALA A 42 -10.21 9.82 -2.73
CA ALA A 42 -10.59 8.61 -2.02
C ALA A 42 -9.34 7.87 -1.51
N VAL A 43 -9.46 7.22 -0.36
CA VAL A 43 -8.56 6.18 0.11
C VAL A 43 -9.35 4.88 0.22
N ILE A 44 -8.88 3.80 -0.40
CA ILE A 44 -9.53 2.50 -0.40
C ILE A 44 -8.77 1.56 0.52
N GLY A 45 -9.41 1.14 1.62
CA GLY A 45 -8.87 0.24 2.64
C GLY A 45 -8.85 0.85 4.04
N GLY A 46 -9.38 0.13 5.03
CA GLY A 46 -9.54 0.56 6.42
C GLY A 46 -8.62 -0.14 7.41
N GLY A 47 -7.52 -0.73 6.97
CA GLY A 47 -6.41 -1.18 7.82
C GLY A 47 -5.46 -0.04 8.17
N ASN A 48 -4.37 -0.33 8.94
CA ASN A 48 -3.39 0.69 9.35
C ASN A 48 -2.90 1.53 8.16
N SER A 49 -2.46 0.89 7.08
CA SER A 49 -1.94 1.61 5.90
C SER A 49 -2.95 2.58 5.28
N GLY A 50 -4.23 2.18 5.20
CA GLY A 50 -5.27 3.05 4.64
C GLY A 50 -5.62 4.21 5.55
N VAL A 51 -5.70 3.96 6.86
CA VAL A 51 -5.99 5.01 7.85
C VAL A 51 -4.81 5.99 7.97
N GLU A 52 -3.56 5.50 7.98
CA GLU A 52 -2.35 6.33 7.93
C GLU A 52 -2.31 7.19 6.67
N ALA A 53 -2.60 6.58 5.51
CA ALA A 53 -2.68 7.29 4.25
C ALA A 53 -3.74 8.41 4.26
N ALA A 54 -4.92 8.15 4.83
CA ALA A 54 -5.98 9.15 4.94
C ALA A 54 -5.58 10.31 5.86
N ILE A 55 -4.90 10.02 6.99
CA ILE A 55 -4.39 11.03 7.91
C ILE A 55 -3.32 11.91 7.24
N ASP A 56 -2.38 11.30 6.52
CA ASP A 56 -1.32 12.02 5.81
C ASP A 56 -1.91 12.91 4.71
N LEU A 57 -2.76 12.35 3.87
CA LEU A 57 -3.39 13.07 2.77
C LEU A 57 -4.27 14.22 3.26
N ALA A 58 -4.94 14.08 4.40
CA ALA A 58 -5.77 15.16 4.97
C ALA A 58 -4.99 16.46 5.25
N ASN A 59 -3.67 16.37 5.43
CA ASN A 59 -2.82 17.55 5.59
C ASN A 59 -2.41 18.21 4.27
N ILE A 60 -2.71 17.58 3.13
CA ILE A 60 -2.25 17.99 1.80
C ILE A 60 -3.43 18.36 0.90
N VAL A 61 -4.47 17.53 0.91
CA VAL A 61 -5.63 17.64 0.02
C VAL A 61 -6.76 18.45 0.66
N GLY A 62 -7.76 18.82 -0.14
CA GLY A 62 -8.94 19.55 0.37
C GLY A 62 -9.86 18.66 1.19
N HIS A 63 -10.09 17.43 0.74
CA HIS A 63 -10.96 16.46 1.41
C HIS A 63 -10.53 15.02 1.13
N VAL A 64 -10.70 14.14 2.11
CA VAL A 64 -10.46 12.69 1.99
C VAL A 64 -11.74 11.94 2.30
N THR A 65 -12.12 10.99 1.46
CA THR A 65 -13.14 9.98 1.79
C THR A 65 -12.47 8.61 1.86
N LEU A 66 -12.43 8.00 3.04
CA LEU A 66 -11.93 6.66 3.24
C LEU A 66 -13.06 5.65 3.06
N PHE A 67 -12.85 4.67 2.20
CA PHE A 67 -13.78 3.57 1.91
C PHE A 67 -13.26 2.26 2.48
N GLU A 68 -14.09 1.60 3.28
CA GLU A 68 -13.80 0.28 3.82
C GLU A 68 -14.91 -0.71 3.43
N PHE A 69 -14.47 -1.88 2.94
CA PHE A 69 -15.37 -2.98 2.54
C PHE A 69 -16.11 -3.60 3.74
N ALA A 70 -15.44 -3.68 4.90
CA ALA A 70 -16.03 -4.22 6.12
C ALA A 70 -16.95 -3.22 6.83
N SER A 71 -17.66 -3.69 7.86
CA SER A 71 -18.54 -2.86 8.69
C SER A 71 -17.80 -2.02 9.73
N GLU A 72 -16.48 -2.19 9.84
CA GLU A 72 -15.61 -1.50 10.80
C GLU A 72 -14.21 -1.34 10.21
N LEU A 73 -13.45 -0.35 10.70
CA LEU A 73 -12.04 -0.21 10.42
C LEU A 73 -11.24 -1.27 11.21
N LYS A 74 -10.18 -1.79 10.59
CA LYS A 74 -9.25 -2.76 11.20
C LYS A 74 -7.93 -2.13 11.64
N ALA A 75 -7.81 -0.83 11.53
CA ALA A 75 -6.67 -0.07 12.01
C ALA A 75 -6.64 -0.01 13.54
N ASP A 76 -5.47 0.25 14.11
CA ASP A 76 -5.27 0.45 15.53
C ASP A 76 -6.13 1.60 16.07
N ASP A 77 -6.66 1.47 17.29
CA ASP A 77 -7.58 2.43 17.89
C ASP A 77 -7.02 3.86 17.95
N ILE A 78 -5.71 4.00 18.14
CA ILE A 78 -5.05 5.31 18.17
C ILE A 78 -5.11 6.01 16.81
N LEU A 79 -4.94 5.25 15.72
CA LEU A 79 -5.06 5.76 14.36
C LEU A 79 -6.50 6.13 14.03
N GLN A 80 -7.46 5.28 14.41
CA GLN A 80 -8.89 5.58 14.21
C GLN A 80 -9.31 6.85 14.96
N LYS A 81 -8.91 7.02 16.23
CA LYS A 81 -9.17 8.24 16.99
C LYS A 81 -8.61 9.48 16.30
N ARG A 82 -7.39 9.38 15.79
CA ARG A 82 -6.76 10.47 15.04
C ARG A 82 -7.52 10.78 13.76
N LEU A 83 -7.88 9.75 12.99
CA LEU A 83 -8.65 9.90 11.74
C LEU A 83 -9.98 10.66 11.99
N TYR A 84 -10.78 10.19 12.96
CA TYR A 84 -12.08 10.79 13.28
C TYR A 84 -11.98 12.19 13.90
N SER A 85 -10.80 12.64 14.33
CA SER A 85 -10.57 14.01 14.79
C SER A 85 -10.38 15.04 13.68
N LEU A 86 -10.23 14.57 12.43
CA LEU A 86 -9.99 15.43 11.27
C LEU A 86 -11.31 15.89 10.66
N SER A 87 -11.46 17.20 10.46
CA SER A 87 -12.71 17.80 9.95
C SER A 87 -12.91 17.66 8.43
N ASN A 88 -11.83 17.30 7.71
CA ASN A 88 -11.84 17.12 6.25
C ASN A 88 -11.70 15.66 5.85
N VAL A 89 -12.09 14.72 6.72
CA VAL A 89 -12.08 13.29 6.44
C VAL A 89 -13.46 12.69 6.71
N ASP A 90 -14.01 11.99 5.71
CA ASP A 90 -15.19 11.15 5.85
C ASP A 90 -14.82 9.68 5.78
N VAL A 91 -15.56 8.82 6.49
CA VAL A 91 -15.39 7.36 6.47
C VAL A 91 -16.68 6.70 6.03
N ILE A 92 -16.60 5.91 4.96
CA ILE A 92 -17.71 5.13 4.43
C ILE A 92 -17.39 3.64 4.58
N LEU A 93 -18.10 3.00 5.49
CA LEU A 93 -17.99 1.57 5.78
C LEU A 93 -18.98 0.77 4.92
N ASN A 94 -18.77 -0.54 4.82
CA ASN A 94 -19.58 -1.45 3.99
C ASN A 94 -19.61 -1.02 2.51
N ALA A 95 -18.54 -0.43 2.02
CA ALA A 95 -18.44 0.11 0.68
C ALA A 95 -17.52 -0.74 -0.20
N GLN A 96 -18.07 -1.34 -1.22
CA GLN A 96 -17.32 -2.07 -2.23
C GLN A 96 -17.09 -1.17 -3.44
N THR A 97 -15.87 -0.72 -3.67
CA THR A 97 -15.52 0.00 -4.89
C THR A 97 -15.70 -0.89 -6.11
N THR A 98 -16.42 -0.42 -7.12
CA THR A 98 -16.80 -1.24 -8.28
C THR A 98 -16.29 -0.70 -9.61
N GLU A 99 -15.97 0.60 -9.71
CA GLU A 99 -15.52 1.22 -10.95
C GLU A 99 -14.83 2.55 -10.68
N VAL A 100 -13.78 2.85 -11.42
CA VAL A 100 -13.15 4.17 -11.49
C VAL A 100 -13.66 4.90 -12.72
N ILE A 101 -14.12 6.12 -12.55
CA ILE A 101 -14.73 6.94 -13.61
C ILE A 101 -13.78 8.07 -14.01
N GLY A 102 -13.68 8.31 -15.31
CA GLY A 102 -12.88 9.42 -15.85
C GLY A 102 -12.95 9.51 -17.36
N ALA A 103 -12.26 10.51 -17.91
CA ALA A 103 -12.01 10.63 -19.35
C ALA A 103 -10.50 10.61 -19.60
N GLU A 104 -9.80 11.73 -19.46
CA GLU A 104 -8.32 11.78 -19.52
C GLU A 104 -7.68 11.42 -18.17
N LYS A 105 -8.38 11.72 -17.07
CA LYS A 105 -7.99 11.47 -15.67
C LYS A 105 -9.22 11.10 -14.85
N VAL A 106 -8.99 10.62 -13.63
CA VAL A 106 -10.06 10.33 -12.68
C VAL A 106 -10.93 11.56 -12.43
N SER A 107 -12.26 11.38 -12.50
CA SER A 107 -13.27 12.37 -12.12
C SER A 107 -14.27 11.84 -11.09
N GLY A 108 -14.20 10.56 -10.75
CA GLY A 108 -15.08 9.95 -9.77
C GLY A 108 -14.86 8.45 -9.64
N MET A 109 -15.66 7.85 -8.79
CA MET A 109 -15.75 6.39 -8.67
C MET A 109 -17.16 5.95 -8.28
N THR A 110 -17.46 4.70 -8.57
CA THR A 110 -18.69 4.04 -8.15
C THR A 110 -18.39 3.00 -7.09
N TYR A 111 -19.25 2.90 -6.09
CA TYR A 111 -19.22 1.87 -5.08
C TYR A 111 -20.61 1.31 -4.79
N LEU A 112 -20.66 0.06 -4.35
CA LEU A 112 -21.86 -0.60 -3.83
C LEU A 112 -21.89 -0.39 -2.31
N ASP A 113 -22.93 0.25 -1.80
CA ASP A 113 -23.26 0.23 -0.38
C ASP A 113 -23.81 -1.16 -0.03
N ARG A 114 -23.03 -1.95 0.68
CA ARG A 114 -23.35 -3.37 0.98
C ARG A 114 -24.46 -3.54 2.03
N LYS A 115 -24.86 -2.46 2.70
CA LYS A 115 -26.02 -2.49 3.62
C LYS A 115 -27.34 -2.32 2.87
N SER A 116 -27.40 -1.28 2.00
CA SER A 116 -28.61 -0.99 1.22
C SER A 116 -28.66 -1.76 -0.10
N ASN A 117 -27.54 -2.34 -0.53
CA ASN A 117 -27.35 -2.92 -1.87
C ASN A 117 -27.56 -1.90 -3.01
N GLU A 118 -27.31 -0.64 -2.74
CA GLU A 118 -27.42 0.46 -3.70
C GLU A 118 -26.07 0.81 -4.29
N LYS A 119 -26.04 1.02 -5.61
CA LYS A 119 -24.87 1.54 -6.30
C LYS A 119 -24.86 3.07 -6.19
N LYS A 120 -23.76 3.62 -5.69
CA LYS A 120 -23.56 5.06 -5.46
C LYS A 120 -22.33 5.54 -6.21
N THR A 121 -22.38 6.80 -6.66
CA THR A 121 -21.25 7.45 -7.34
C THR A 121 -20.81 8.66 -6.52
N ILE A 122 -19.51 8.88 -6.47
CA ILE A 122 -18.91 10.04 -5.82
C ILE A 122 -17.94 10.72 -6.79
N GLU A 123 -18.01 12.05 -6.87
CA GLU A 123 -17.07 12.87 -7.63
C GLU A 123 -15.82 13.10 -6.81
N LEU A 124 -14.65 12.86 -7.41
CA LEU A 124 -13.34 13.05 -6.80
C LEU A 124 -12.25 13.05 -7.88
N GLU A 125 -11.07 13.53 -7.54
CA GLU A 125 -10.00 13.76 -8.50
C GLU A 125 -8.80 12.81 -8.34
N GLY A 126 -8.85 11.93 -7.30
CA GLY A 126 -7.81 10.94 -7.06
C GLY A 126 -8.28 9.78 -6.18
N ILE A 127 -7.67 8.62 -6.39
CA ILE A 127 -7.97 7.39 -5.65
C ILE A 127 -6.65 6.76 -5.21
N PHE A 128 -6.45 6.60 -3.89
CA PHE A 128 -5.31 5.93 -3.30
C PHE A 128 -5.72 4.53 -2.82
N ILE A 129 -5.18 3.50 -3.45
CA ILE A 129 -5.52 2.11 -3.15
C ILE A 129 -4.55 1.58 -2.10
N GLN A 130 -5.07 1.27 -0.89
CA GLN A 130 -4.31 0.90 0.30
C GLN A 130 -4.81 -0.45 0.88
N ILE A 131 -4.89 -1.47 0.03
CA ILE A 131 -5.37 -2.82 0.38
C ILE A 131 -4.26 -3.85 0.52
N GLY A 132 -3.02 -3.38 0.65
CA GLY A 132 -1.84 -4.17 0.97
C GLY A 132 -0.85 -4.36 -0.17
N LEU A 133 0.30 -4.93 0.20
CA LEU A 133 1.38 -5.32 -0.69
C LEU A 133 1.45 -6.84 -0.82
N LEU A 134 1.96 -7.30 -1.94
CA LEU A 134 2.21 -8.71 -2.26
C LEU A 134 3.70 -8.87 -2.58
N PRO A 135 4.52 -9.35 -1.64
CA PRO A 135 5.93 -9.64 -1.89
C PRO A 135 6.08 -10.68 -3.01
N ASN A 136 7.09 -10.49 -3.87
CA ASN A 136 7.34 -11.41 -4.98
C ASN A 136 8.19 -12.59 -4.50
N THR A 137 7.59 -13.50 -3.73
CA THR A 137 8.24 -14.62 -3.03
C THR A 137 7.74 -16.01 -3.42
N ASP A 138 6.83 -16.11 -4.40
CA ASP A 138 6.19 -17.38 -4.79
C ASP A 138 7.22 -18.49 -5.07
N PHE A 139 8.37 -18.15 -5.65
CA PHE A 139 9.43 -19.08 -6.03
C PHE A 139 10.29 -19.58 -4.86
N VAL A 140 10.18 -18.99 -3.66
CA VAL A 140 10.96 -19.36 -2.46
C VAL A 140 10.10 -19.81 -1.26
N LYS A 141 8.80 -19.95 -1.43
CA LYS A 141 7.85 -20.32 -0.34
C LYS A 141 8.23 -21.56 0.45
N ASN A 142 8.86 -22.55 -0.20
CA ASN A 142 9.24 -23.80 0.42
C ASN A 142 10.73 -23.85 0.80
N THR A 143 11.46 -22.78 0.62
CA THR A 143 12.92 -22.74 0.82
C THR A 143 13.32 -21.77 1.93
N LEU A 144 12.66 -20.62 2.03
CA LEU A 144 12.97 -19.57 2.98
C LEU A 144 11.88 -19.40 4.02
N GLU A 145 12.25 -18.90 5.19
CA GLU A 145 11.30 -18.43 6.19
C GLU A 145 10.61 -17.16 5.70
N LEU A 146 9.28 -17.21 5.66
CA LEU A 146 8.44 -16.09 5.27
C LEU A 146 7.51 -15.70 6.42
N THR A 147 7.17 -14.40 6.50
CA THR A 147 6.11 -13.93 7.39
C THR A 147 4.73 -14.42 6.89
N LYS A 148 3.70 -14.26 7.72
CA LYS A 148 2.30 -14.49 7.31
C LYS A 148 1.85 -13.62 6.12
N PHE A 149 2.57 -12.55 5.83
CA PHE A 149 2.33 -11.66 4.69
C PHE A 149 3.17 -12.03 3.45
N GLY A 150 4.01 -13.06 3.54
CA GLY A 150 4.85 -13.54 2.44
C GLY A 150 6.18 -12.81 2.30
N GLU A 151 6.58 -11.98 3.25
CA GLU A 151 7.88 -11.29 3.23
C GLU A 151 9.00 -12.23 3.67
N ILE A 152 10.18 -12.12 3.04
CA ILE A 152 11.37 -12.88 3.45
C ILE A 152 11.87 -12.34 4.80
N VAL A 153 11.97 -13.21 5.81
CA VAL A 153 12.58 -12.86 7.09
C VAL A 153 14.09 -12.72 6.91
N ILE A 154 14.64 -11.58 7.32
CA ILE A 154 16.08 -11.27 7.24
C ILE A 154 16.60 -10.76 8.58
N ASP A 155 17.90 -10.98 8.80
CA ASP A 155 18.65 -10.38 9.90
C ASP A 155 19.17 -8.97 9.57
N ASN A 156 19.93 -8.38 10.49
CA ASN A 156 20.52 -7.06 10.33
C ASN A 156 21.59 -6.97 9.21
N HIS A 157 22.05 -8.09 8.68
CA HIS A 157 23.00 -8.16 7.55
C HIS A 157 22.30 -8.45 6.21
N GLY A 158 20.98 -8.60 6.23
CA GLY A 158 20.19 -8.99 5.07
C GLY A 158 20.24 -10.48 4.77
N GLN A 159 20.76 -11.33 5.69
CA GLN A 159 20.81 -12.77 5.53
C GLN A 159 19.44 -13.38 5.83
N SER A 160 19.02 -14.33 4.98
CA SER A 160 17.80 -15.10 5.17
C SER A 160 17.99 -16.29 6.12
N SER A 161 16.95 -17.09 6.32
CA SER A 161 16.99 -18.34 7.07
C SER A 161 17.94 -19.41 6.49
N VAL A 162 18.40 -19.25 5.24
CA VAL A 162 19.32 -20.19 4.58
C VAL A 162 20.69 -19.53 4.42
N PRO A 163 21.78 -20.13 4.95
CA PRO A 163 23.14 -19.61 4.83
C PRO A 163 23.55 -19.36 3.38
N GLY A 164 24.15 -18.19 3.11
CA GLY A 164 24.56 -17.76 1.77
C GLY A 164 23.42 -17.22 0.87
N LEU A 165 22.18 -17.20 1.37
CA LEU A 165 21.06 -16.50 0.73
C LEU A 165 20.74 -15.21 1.50
N PHE A 166 20.76 -14.09 0.78
CA PHE A 166 20.47 -12.75 1.27
C PHE A 166 19.26 -12.19 0.55
N ALA A 167 18.56 -11.24 1.18
CA ALA A 167 17.46 -10.54 0.54
C ALA A 167 17.45 -9.05 0.93
N ALA A 168 16.86 -8.22 0.06
CA ALA A 168 16.84 -6.77 0.24
C ALA A 168 15.60 -6.12 -0.35
N GLY A 169 15.21 -4.98 0.21
CA GLY A 169 14.10 -4.15 -0.27
C GLY A 169 12.73 -4.70 0.07
N ASP A 170 11.72 -4.31 -0.71
CA ASP A 170 10.30 -4.50 -0.39
C ASP A 170 9.86 -5.96 -0.25
N VAL A 171 10.64 -6.89 -0.74
CA VAL A 171 10.40 -8.34 -0.62
C VAL A 171 10.67 -8.88 0.79
N THR A 172 11.33 -8.11 1.66
CA THR A 172 11.80 -8.51 2.99
C THR A 172 10.96 -7.92 4.12
N THR A 173 11.30 -8.27 5.36
CA THR A 173 10.72 -7.73 6.60
C THR A 173 11.13 -6.30 6.93
N VAL A 174 11.84 -5.60 6.02
CA VAL A 174 12.14 -4.17 6.22
C VAL A 174 10.85 -3.36 6.38
N PRO A 175 10.73 -2.52 7.43
CA PRO A 175 9.44 -1.91 7.78
C PRO A 175 8.95 -0.88 6.77
N TYR A 176 9.83 -0.15 6.10
CA TYR A 176 9.46 0.93 5.17
C TYR A 176 9.78 0.55 3.73
N LYS A 177 8.75 0.58 2.88
CA LYS A 177 8.83 0.20 1.47
C LYS A 177 8.99 1.45 0.59
N GLN A 178 10.23 1.96 0.52
CA GLN A 178 10.60 3.16 -0.24
C GLN A 178 11.87 2.91 -1.05
N ILE A 179 12.02 3.58 -2.20
CA ILE A 179 13.15 3.39 -3.12
C ILE A 179 14.49 3.58 -2.40
N ILE A 180 14.64 4.66 -1.63
CA ILE A 180 15.89 4.94 -0.90
C ILE A 180 16.20 3.88 0.15
N ILE A 181 15.19 3.33 0.81
CA ILE A 181 15.34 2.23 1.77
C ILE A 181 15.79 0.96 1.03
N ALA A 182 15.13 0.62 -0.07
CA ALA A 182 15.49 -0.55 -0.88
C ALA A 182 16.94 -0.48 -1.40
N MET A 183 17.42 0.71 -1.78
CA MET A 183 18.81 0.94 -2.18
C MET A 183 19.79 0.68 -1.01
N GLY A 184 19.50 1.21 0.18
CA GLY A 184 20.31 1.00 1.38
C GLY A 184 20.33 -0.47 1.80
N GLU A 185 19.17 -1.14 1.77
CA GLU A 185 19.06 -2.57 2.05
C GLU A 185 19.84 -3.42 1.04
N GLY A 186 19.84 -3.05 -0.25
CA GLY A 186 20.64 -3.70 -1.28
C GLY A 186 22.14 -3.59 -1.01
N ALA A 187 22.63 -2.41 -0.61
CA ALA A 187 24.02 -2.21 -0.22
C ALA A 187 24.38 -3.05 1.00
N LYS A 188 23.53 -3.06 2.03
CA LYS A 188 23.70 -3.86 3.24
C LYS A 188 23.79 -5.37 2.93
N ALA A 189 22.87 -5.90 2.15
CA ALA A 189 22.85 -7.30 1.75
C ALA A 189 24.09 -7.68 0.91
N SER A 190 24.61 -6.78 0.09
CA SER A 190 25.84 -6.99 -0.69
C SER A 190 27.08 -7.09 0.22
N LEU A 191 27.18 -6.22 1.23
CA LEU A 191 28.26 -6.29 2.23
C LEU A 191 28.15 -7.55 3.09
N GLY A 192 26.94 -7.93 3.53
CA GLY A 192 26.70 -9.18 4.24
C GLY A 192 27.09 -10.42 3.43
N ALA A 193 26.77 -10.42 2.13
CA ALA A 193 27.17 -11.50 1.24
C ALA A 193 28.72 -11.56 1.06
N PHE A 194 29.37 -10.42 0.97
CA PHE A 194 30.83 -10.35 0.91
C PHE A 194 31.45 -10.91 2.19
N ASP A 195 31.01 -10.48 3.37
CA ASP A 195 31.47 -10.97 4.66
C ASP A 195 31.30 -12.49 4.82
N TYR A 196 30.16 -13.01 4.31
CA TYR A 196 29.93 -14.46 4.30
C TYR A 196 30.96 -15.19 3.42
N LEU A 197 31.24 -14.68 2.23
CA LEU A 197 32.12 -15.34 1.26
C LEU A 197 33.58 -15.36 1.71
N ILE A 198 34.08 -14.29 2.34
CA ILE A 198 35.49 -14.23 2.80
C ILE A 198 35.79 -15.11 4.02
N ARG A 199 34.75 -15.67 4.66
CA ARG A 199 34.86 -16.55 5.84
C ARG A 199 34.65 -18.03 5.49
N GLN A 200 34.41 -18.36 4.21
CA GLN A 200 34.36 -19.75 3.72
C GLN A 200 35.74 -20.26 3.38
#